data_c12087d0d03f7965fcb7ebec585592fd
#
_entry.id   c12087d0d03f7965fcb7ebec585592fd
#
_cell.length_a   1.000
_cell.length_b   1.000
_cell.length_c   1.000
_cell.angle_alpha   90.00
_cell.angle_beta   90.00
_cell.angle_gamma   90.00
#
_symmetry.space_group_name_H-M   'P 1'
#
loop_
_entity.id
_entity.type
_entity.pdbx_description
1 polymer ?
#
loop_
_entity_poly.entity_id
_entity_poly.type
_entity_poly.pdbx_seq_one_letter_code
_entity_poly.pdbx_strand_id
1 'polypeptide(L)'
;MDVEAQDVRDLAEAGETLTVEFKSDRREAMKDDKIAETVVCLANGRGGSLLIGVEDDGSITGARKRHGEVTDPLRLQAVISNRTVPPVVTSVEVVRVGELDVIVVEVPRADSVTGTKKGLYLRRALQTDGTPQCVPFHAHEMLADRIERGELDYASITEPGATMSDLDPLEFERMRKLASTSSSGASVLTTLTDFELGRALGVIDGREDAAVIKRGALLLFGRTDAIRRFVPTHETAFQVSEGSVVKQNVFAHDPLFKSAEDLFAQVQRFNDEDELDIGLTRVSIPRIPPVAVRELIANAVVHRDYTMPGPISVQMSDLDLAISNPGGFPRGVTLDNFLSMSRPRSRILAEAFLRAGLVERTGRGISRVFEWTLRTGRTSPDYSRTDSSRVVVSLPIGNPDLSVVKFVVEHDEAAGRPFSLAELQVVHALLDDPKLTSGELARITQAGEIATRSTLTRLVEGGVVEMRGNGRGRRYTLSAATYRDLSTPSSYVRVRSFDDVQQEQMVQTYVRSHGSITRREAADLCSITSEEAKGLLRSMRDKGLLDMVGERRGARYIGPSTSE
;
A
#
# COMPACT_ATOMS: atom_id res chain seq x y z
N MET A 1 20.60 9.96 16.17
CA MET A 1 20.77 8.76 17.02
C MET A 1 22.27 8.56 17.09
N ASP A 2 22.83 8.46 18.27
CA ASP A 2 24.26 8.16 18.40
C ASP A 2 24.44 6.68 18.00
N VAL A 3 25.31 6.41 17.02
CA VAL A 3 25.59 5.06 16.52
C VAL A 3 26.55 4.39 17.51
N GLU A 4 26.13 3.25 18.07
CA GLU A 4 26.97 2.51 19.02
C GLU A 4 27.84 1.45 18.32
N ALA A 5 28.87 0.97 19.02
CA ALA A 5 29.77 -0.07 18.49
C ALA A 5 29.04 -1.37 18.13
N GLN A 6 27.90 -1.65 18.77
CA GLN A 6 27.09 -2.82 18.45
C GLN A 6 26.35 -2.64 17.13
N ASP A 7 25.81 -1.46 16.85
CA ASP A 7 25.14 -1.15 15.58
C ASP A 7 26.08 -1.34 14.39
N VAL A 8 27.35 -0.92 14.53
CA VAL A 8 28.38 -1.11 13.49
C VAL A 8 28.65 -2.59 13.25
N ARG A 9 28.72 -3.42 14.31
CA ARG A 9 28.91 -4.88 14.16
C ARG A 9 27.72 -5.54 13.49
N ASP A 10 26.51 -5.17 13.90
CA ASP A 10 25.27 -5.72 13.34
C ASP A 10 25.14 -5.38 11.85
N LEU A 11 25.49 -4.14 11.46
CA LEU A 11 25.52 -3.72 10.04
C LEU A 11 26.61 -4.47 9.26
N ALA A 12 27.81 -4.66 9.85
CA ALA A 12 28.92 -5.36 9.22
C ALA A 12 28.60 -6.86 9.02
N GLU A 13 27.91 -7.49 9.98
CA GLU A 13 27.44 -8.89 9.88
C GLU A 13 26.30 -9.06 8.85
N ALA A 14 25.41 -8.08 8.75
CA ALA A 14 24.30 -8.10 7.78
C ALA A 14 24.77 -7.95 6.33
N GLY A 15 25.96 -7.37 6.09
CA GLY A 15 26.53 -7.17 4.76
C GLY A 15 26.00 -5.94 4.03
N GLU A 16 26.53 -5.70 2.83
CA GLU A 16 26.10 -4.61 1.97
C GLU A 16 24.66 -4.78 1.47
N THR A 17 23.92 -3.69 1.45
CA THR A 17 22.53 -3.66 1.00
C THR A 17 22.27 -2.42 0.11
N LEU A 18 21.01 -2.19 -0.30
CA LEU A 18 20.65 -0.95 -1.00
C LEU A 18 20.83 0.31 -0.12
N THR A 19 20.99 0.14 1.20
CA THR A 19 21.12 1.23 2.17
C THR A 19 22.41 1.15 3.00
N VAL A 20 23.26 0.14 2.79
CA VAL A 20 24.52 -0.01 3.51
C VAL A 20 25.64 -0.25 2.51
N GLU A 21 26.70 0.52 2.62
CA GLU A 21 27.90 0.42 1.78
C GLU A 21 29.14 0.37 2.65
N PHE A 22 30.06 -0.58 2.36
CA PHE A 22 31.35 -0.70 3.01
C PHE A 22 32.47 -0.13 2.14
N LYS A 23 33.46 0.45 2.80
CA LYS A 23 34.67 0.89 2.10
C LYS A 23 35.92 0.62 2.94
N SER A 24 36.79 -0.18 2.36
CA SER A 24 38.10 -0.42 2.91
C SER A 24 38.93 0.87 2.99
N ASP A 25 39.61 1.07 4.09
CA ASP A 25 40.59 2.15 4.29
C ASP A 25 41.99 1.58 4.67
N ARG A 26 42.16 0.25 4.48
CA ARG A 26 43.31 -0.51 4.96
C ARG A 26 44.59 -0.24 4.17
N ARG A 27 44.54 -0.31 2.84
CA ARG A 27 45.71 -0.17 1.96
C ARG A 27 46.08 1.29 1.72
N GLU A 28 45.10 2.11 1.35
CA GLU A 28 45.23 3.55 1.07
C GLU A 28 44.04 4.26 1.64
N ALA A 29 44.24 5.45 2.21
CA ALA A 29 43.15 6.28 2.69
C ALA A 29 42.15 6.60 1.56
N MET A 30 40.87 6.32 1.78
CA MET A 30 39.81 6.61 0.82
C MET A 30 39.79 8.11 0.47
N LYS A 31 39.89 8.46 -0.81
CA LYS A 31 39.89 9.86 -1.25
C LYS A 31 38.55 10.50 -1.03
N ASP A 32 38.55 11.80 -0.70
CA ASP A 32 37.31 12.57 -0.46
C ASP A 32 36.36 12.54 -1.66
N ASP A 33 36.90 12.50 -2.90
CA ASP A 33 36.07 12.38 -4.10
C ASP A 33 35.29 11.06 -4.11
N LYS A 34 35.95 9.97 -3.68
CA LYS A 34 35.30 8.65 -3.60
C LYS A 34 34.23 8.58 -2.51
N ILE A 35 34.46 9.26 -1.38
CA ILE A 35 33.44 9.44 -0.34
C ILE A 35 32.24 10.19 -0.93
N ALA A 36 32.47 11.30 -1.64
CA ALA A 36 31.40 12.08 -2.26
C ALA A 36 30.63 11.27 -3.32
N GLU A 37 31.32 10.45 -4.14
CA GLU A 37 30.67 9.54 -5.10
C GLU A 37 29.75 8.54 -4.41
N THR A 38 30.21 7.93 -3.31
CA THR A 38 29.41 6.97 -2.55
C THR A 38 28.22 7.66 -1.87
N VAL A 39 28.43 8.84 -1.31
CA VAL A 39 27.33 9.63 -0.73
C VAL A 39 26.29 9.99 -1.78
N VAL A 40 26.69 10.46 -2.96
CA VAL A 40 25.79 10.74 -4.08
C VAL A 40 25.01 9.47 -4.49
N CYS A 41 25.69 8.34 -4.54
CA CYS A 41 25.09 7.05 -4.86
C CYS A 41 23.97 6.64 -3.87
N LEU A 42 24.24 6.73 -2.58
CA LEU A 42 23.26 6.44 -1.52
C LEU A 42 22.13 7.48 -1.52
N ALA A 43 22.47 8.77 -1.62
CA ALA A 43 21.50 9.87 -1.61
C ALA A 43 20.49 9.80 -2.76
N ASN A 44 20.93 9.46 -3.97
CA ASN A 44 20.05 9.24 -5.13
C ASN A 44 19.28 7.91 -5.04
N GLY A 45 19.69 6.99 -4.17
CA GLY A 45 18.99 5.76 -3.86
C GLY A 45 17.92 5.94 -2.77
N ARG A 46 18.05 5.17 -1.71
CA ARG A 46 17.16 5.19 -0.53
C ARG A 46 17.73 5.94 0.67
N GLY A 47 18.93 6.52 0.53
CA GLY A 47 19.75 6.93 1.65
C GLY A 47 20.45 5.73 2.29
N GLY A 48 20.98 5.89 3.50
CA GLY A 48 21.57 4.82 4.28
C GLY A 48 22.93 5.17 4.84
N SER A 49 23.72 4.15 5.22
CA SER A 49 24.96 4.29 5.96
C SER A 49 26.16 3.88 5.10
N LEU A 50 27.18 4.73 5.06
CA LEU A 50 28.50 4.38 4.52
C LEU A 50 29.43 4.11 5.71
N LEU A 51 29.99 2.89 5.78
CA LEU A 51 30.95 2.48 6.79
C LEU A 51 32.36 2.45 6.16
N ILE A 52 33.26 3.33 6.63
CA ILE A 52 34.64 3.39 6.19
C ILE A 52 35.51 2.70 7.25
N GLY A 53 36.33 1.72 6.81
CA GLY A 53 37.12 0.83 7.67
C GLY A 53 36.48 -0.54 7.86
N VAL A 54 35.53 -0.89 6.97
CA VAL A 54 34.92 -2.22 6.86
C VAL A 54 35.18 -2.74 5.45
N GLU A 55 35.59 -4.01 5.35
CA GLU A 55 35.83 -4.70 4.09
C GLU A 55 34.54 -5.26 3.50
N ASP A 56 34.54 -5.64 2.22
CA ASP A 56 33.35 -6.16 1.53
C ASP A 56 32.81 -7.47 2.16
N ASP A 57 33.66 -8.22 2.90
CA ASP A 57 33.24 -9.42 3.63
C ASP A 57 32.71 -9.15 5.05
N GLY A 58 32.54 -7.88 5.42
CA GLY A 58 32.09 -7.43 6.73
C GLY A 58 33.20 -7.38 7.79
N SER A 59 34.45 -7.74 7.47
CA SER A 59 35.54 -7.63 8.44
C SER A 59 35.90 -6.19 8.74
N ILE A 60 35.96 -5.84 10.03
CA ILE A 60 36.28 -4.49 10.49
C ILE A 60 37.80 -4.37 10.56
N THR A 61 38.38 -3.52 9.71
CA THR A 61 39.85 -3.29 9.61
C THR A 61 40.26 -1.90 10.09
N GLY A 62 39.29 -1.04 10.36
CA GLY A 62 39.48 0.31 10.89
C GLY A 62 39.72 1.38 9.80
N ALA A 63 39.26 2.58 10.09
CA ALA A 63 39.45 3.76 9.25
C ALA A 63 40.72 4.52 9.65
N ARG A 64 41.38 5.10 8.65
CA ARG A 64 42.52 5.98 8.88
C ARG A 64 42.08 7.37 9.34
N LYS A 65 42.92 8.00 10.15
CA LYS A 65 42.75 9.39 10.58
C LYS A 65 42.87 10.34 9.39
N ARG A 66 41.91 11.26 9.24
CA ARG A 66 41.79 12.12 8.05
C ARG A 66 42.28 13.55 8.26
N HIS A 67 42.36 14.00 9.50
CA HIS A 67 42.68 15.38 9.84
C HIS A 67 43.88 15.46 10.84
N GLY A 68 45.02 14.84 10.46
CA GLY A 68 46.21 14.69 11.32
C GLY A 68 46.04 13.52 12.30
N GLU A 69 46.10 13.76 13.60
CA GLU A 69 46.00 12.72 14.63
C GLU A 69 44.56 12.25 14.91
N VAL A 70 43.55 12.90 14.33
CA VAL A 70 42.12 12.55 14.52
C VAL A 70 41.35 12.67 13.23
N THR A 71 40.17 12.05 13.19
CA THR A 71 39.14 12.35 12.20
C THR A 71 38.12 13.30 12.85
N ASP A 72 38.01 14.52 12.36
CA ASP A 72 37.01 15.48 12.78
C ASP A 72 35.71 15.28 11.97
N PRO A 73 34.60 14.85 12.60
CA PRO A 73 33.34 14.58 11.92
C PRO A 73 32.77 15.81 11.20
N LEU A 74 32.84 16.99 11.80
CA LEU A 74 32.29 18.22 11.21
C LEU A 74 33.08 18.66 9.96
N ARG A 75 34.39 18.47 9.98
CA ARG A 75 35.22 18.76 8.79
C ARG A 75 34.89 17.79 7.65
N LEU A 76 34.67 16.52 7.96
CA LEU A 76 34.31 15.53 6.92
C LEU A 76 32.91 15.80 6.37
N GLN A 77 31.94 16.18 7.20
CA GLN A 77 30.62 16.64 6.74
C GLN A 77 30.75 17.84 5.79
N ALA A 78 31.57 18.83 6.14
CA ALA A 78 31.80 20.00 5.30
C ALA A 78 32.45 19.62 3.96
N VAL A 79 33.39 18.68 3.95
CA VAL A 79 34.01 18.16 2.72
C VAL A 79 32.97 17.51 1.83
N ILE A 80 32.11 16.63 2.39
CA ILE A 80 31.03 15.95 1.65
C ILE A 80 30.07 16.96 1.05
N SER A 81 29.55 17.88 1.88
CA SER A 81 28.60 18.91 1.44
C SER A 81 29.20 19.80 0.34
N ASN A 82 30.49 20.17 0.47
CA ASN A 82 31.19 20.96 -0.53
C ASN A 82 31.51 20.22 -1.83
N ARG A 83 31.46 18.89 -1.88
CA ARG A 83 31.76 18.06 -3.08
C ARG A 83 30.51 17.53 -3.77
N THR A 84 29.33 17.80 -3.25
CA THR A 84 28.03 17.39 -3.82
C THR A 84 27.22 18.58 -4.31
N VAL A 85 26.38 18.40 -5.33
CA VAL A 85 25.56 19.45 -5.96
C VAL A 85 24.19 18.84 -6.34
N PRO A 86 23.07 19.29 -5.73
CA PRO A 86 22.99 20.12 -4.53
C PRO A 86 23.74 19.51 -3.34
N PRO A 87 24.14 20.34 -2.34
CA PRO A 87 24.84 19.84 -1.17
C PRO A 87 24.04 18.78 -0.41
N VAL A 88 24.66 17.65 -0.12
CA VAL A 88 24.06 16.61 0.73
C VAL A 88 24.50 16.86 2.18
N VAL A 89 23.52 17.02 3.07
CA VAL A 89 23.76 17.17 4.51
C VAL A 89 23.77 15.77 5.13
N THR A 90 24.95 15.33 5.57
CA THR A 90 25.15 14.00 6.20
C THR A 90 25.37 14.15 7.69
N SER A 91 25.15 13.09 8.48
CA SER A 91 25.73 12.94 9.81
C SER A 91 26.98 12.08 9.71
N VAL A 92 28.04 12.46 10.42
CA VAL A 92 29.29 11.70 10.45
C VAL A 92 29.65 11.44 11.92
N GLU A 93 29.94 10.19 12.23
CA GLU A 93 30.41 9.76 13.54
C GLU A 93 31.65 8.87 13.40
N VAL A 94 32.53 8.94 14.41
CA VAL A 94 33.67 8.03 14.53
C VAL A 94 33.39 7.09 15.68
N VAL A 95 33.10 5.85 15.36
CA VAL A 95 32.67 4.82 16.32
C VAL A 95 33.85 3.92 16.64
N ARG A 96 34.20 3.76 17.93
CA ARG A 96 35.25 2.87 18.40
C ARG A 96 34.73 1.44 18.53
N VAL A 97 35.25 0.54 17.70
CA VAL A 97 34.91 -0.88 17.75
C VAL A 97 36.15 -1.68 18.16
N GLY A 98 36.25 -2.04 19.45
CA GLY A 98 37.46 -2.60 20.03
C GLY A 98 38.63 -1.59 20.01
N GLU A 99 39.74 -1.92 19.33
CA GLU A 99 40.89 -1.04 19.16
C GLU A 99 40.83 -0.20 17.86
N LEU A 100 39.80 -0.41 17.03
CA LEU A 100 39.67 0.18 15.69
C LEU A 100 38.65 1.28 15.67
N ASP A 101 38.90 2.35 14.92
CA ASP A 101 37.94 3.41 14.65
C ASP A 101 37.25 3.12 13.31
N VAL A 102 35.92 3.18 13.26
CA VAL A 102 35.11 3.11 12.03
C VAL A 102 34.43 4.45 11.82
N ILE A 103 34.52 5.02 10.61
CA ILE A 103 33.79 6.23 10.29
C ILE A 103 32.45 5.82 9.69
N VAL A 104 31.37 6.22 10.35
CA VAL A 104 29.99 6.04 9.89
C VAL A 104 29.47 7.33 9.32
N VAL A 105 29.02 7.31 8.07
CA VAL A 105 28.40 8.46 7.40
C VAL A 105 26.95 8.11 7.11
N GLU A 106 26.04 8.73 7.86
CA GLU A 106 24.61 8.61 7.61
C GLU A 106 24.20 9.58 6.50
N VAL A 107 23.68 9.02 5.43
CA VAL A 107 23.31 9.72 4.20
C VAL A 107 21.79 9.72 4.07
N PRO A 108 21.13 10.87 4.19
CA PRO A 108 19.70 10.96 3.93
C PRO A 108 19.43 10.74 2.43
N ARG A 109 18.26 10.21 2.10
CA ARG A 109 17.80 10.27 0.71
C ARG A 109 17.67 11.74 0.31
N ALA A 110 18.31 12.13 -0.79
CA ALA A 110 18.23 13.48 -1.30
C ALA A 110 16.81 13.83 -1.76
N ASP A 111 16.38 15.07 -1.55
CA ASP A 111 15.08 15.56 -2.03
C ASP A 111 15.07 15.80 -3.55
N SER A 112 16.23 16.09 -4.13
CA SER A 112 16.42 16.24 -5.58
C SER A 112 17.61 15.41 -6.07
N VAL A 113 17.65 15.14 -7.37
CA VAL A 113 18.80 14.44 -7.98
C VAL A 113 20.07 15.22 -7.68
N THR A 114 21.04 14.56 -7.07
CA THR A 114 22.33 15.14 -6.69
C THR A 114 23.47 14.49 -7.46
N GLY A 115 24.52 15.25 -7.71
CA GLY A 115 25.74 14.79 -8.35
C GLY A 115 26.98 15.22 -7.58
N THR A 116 28.15 14.75 -7.99
CA THR A 116 29.41 15.31 -7.52
C THR A 116 29.68 16.63 -8.22
N LYS A 117 30.51 17.51 -7.63
CA LYS A 117 30.98 18.74 -8.33
C LYS A 117 31.65 18.49 -9.66
N LYS A 118 32.12 17.28 -9.92
CA LYS A 118 32.71 16.84 -11.18
C LYS A 118 31.66 16.42 -12.21
N GLY A 119 30.36 16.52 -11.90
CA GLY A 119 29.27 16.17 -12.81
C GLY A 119 29.00 14.65 -12.88
N LEU A 120 29.45 13.86 -11.92
CA LEU A 120 29.16 12.43 -11.85
C LEU A 120 27.86 12.21 -11.08
N TYR A 121 26.91 11.51 -11.71
CA TYR A 121 25.64 11.10 -11.12
C TYR A 121 25.60 9.58 -10.98
N LEU A 122 25.42 9.12 -9.77
CA LEU A 122 25.36 7.69 -9.41
C LEU A 122 24.10 7.40 -8.63
N ARG A 123 23.63 6.16 -8.69
CA ARG A 123 22.57 5.64 -7.83
C ARG A 123 22.87 4.21 -7.39
N ARG A 124 22.31 3.81 -6.26
CA ARG A 124 22.40 2.44 -5.76
C ARG A 124 21.39 1.55 -6.48
N ALA A 125 21.83 0.43 -7.03
CA ALA A 125 20.98 -0.55 -7.70
C ALA A 125 21.50 -1.96 -7.45
N LEU A 126 20.60 -2.96 -7.54
CA LEU A 126 20.98 -4.36 -7.52
C LEU A 126 21.47 -4.79 -8.92
N GLN A 127 22.55 -5.53 -8.96
CA GLN A 127 23.01 -6.23 -10.14
C GLN A 127 22.20 -7.51 -10.38
N THR A 128 22.41 -8.15 -11.52
CA THR A 128 21.71 -9.39 -11.91
C THR A 128 21.97 -10.56 -10.95
N ASP A 129 23.07 -10.53 -10.22
CA ASP A 129 23.44 -11.50 -9.18
C ASP A 129 22.87 -11.15 -7.79
N GLY A 130 22.11 -10.05 -7.68
CA GLY A 130 21.54 -9.58 -6.43
C GLY A 130 22.47 -8.70 -5.59
N THR A 131 23.71 -8.46 -6.03
CA THR A 131 24.65 -7.58 -5.29
C THR A 131 24.30 -6.12 -5.47
N PRO A 132 24.33 -5.30 -4.40
CA PRO A 132 24.09 -3.86 -4.49
C PRO A 132 25.36 -3.14 -4.99
N GLN A 133 25.19 -2.28 -6.00
CA GLN A 133 26.31 -1.50 -6.56
C GLN A 133 25.91 -0.06 -6.86
N CYS A 134 26.93 0.82 -6.88
CA CYS A 134 26.81 2.19 -7.38
C CYS A 134 26.95 2.20 -8.89
N VAL A 135 25.86 2.47 -9.59
CA VAL A 135 25.80 2.50 -11.06
C VAL A 135 25.58 3.93 -11.57
N PRO A 136 25.93 4.25 -12.83
CA PRO A 136 25.59 5.52 -13.43
C PRO A 136 24.09 5.79 -13.37
N PHE A 137 23.72 7.02 -13.06
CA PHE A 137 22.33 7.48 -13.05
C PHE A 137 22.07 8.20 -14.37
N HIS A 138 21.38 7.53 -15.30
CA HIS A 138 21.18 8.04 -16.65
C HIS A 138 20.09 9.12 -16.73
N ALA A 139 20.17 9.99 -17.73
CA ALA A 139 19.27 11.15 -17.87
C ALA A 139 17.77 10.77 -17.91
N HIS A 140 17.42 9.64 -18.56
CA HIS A 140 16.03 9.17 -18.61
C HIS A 140 15.54 8.67 -17.24
N GLU A 141 16.42 8.06 -16.45
CA GLU A 141 16.11 7.62 -15.09
C GLU A 141 16.00 8.82 -14.14
N MET A 142 16.82 9.86 -14.33
CA MET A 142 16.72 11.11 -13.58
C MET A 142 15.38 11.82 -13.83
N LEU A 143 14.90 11.78 -15.08
CA LEU A 143 13.59 12.34 -15.42
C LEU A 143 12.48 11.58 -14.69
N ALA A 144 12.51 10.25 -14.72
CA ALA A 144 11.55 9.41 -14.01
C ALA A 144 11.58 9.66 -12.48
N ASP A 145 12.78 9.74 -11.90
CA ASP A 145 12.95 10.03 -10.45
C ASP A 145 12.42 11.42 -10.06
N ARG A 146 12.65 12.46 -10.88
CA ARG A 146 12.10 13.80 -10.65
C ARG A 146 10.57 13.81 -10.68
N ILE A 147 9.98 13.04 -11.59
CA ILE A 147 8.52 12.89 -11.66
C ILE A 147 8.02 12.13 -10.42
N GLU A 148 8.68 11.04 -10.02
CA GLU A 148 8.32 10.27 -8.83
C GLU A 148 8.42 11.10 -7.54
N ARG A 149 9.41 11.99 -7.44
CA ARG A 149 9.55 12.93 -6.31
C ARG A 149 8.49 14.05 -6.34
N GLY A 150 7.79 14.24 -7.46
CA GLY A 150 6.83 15.32 -7.67
C GLY A 150 7.47 16.68 -7.94
N GLU A 151 8.76 16.72 -8.31
CA GLU A 151 9.45 17.93 -8.74
C GLU A 151 9.01 18.37 -10.14
N LEU A 152 8.59 17.41 -10.96
CA LEU A 152 8.15 17.61 -12.34
C LEU A 152 6.89 16.78 -12.59
N ASP A 153 5.87 17.41 -13.15
CA ASP A 153 4.69 16.73 -13.65
C ASP A 153 4.92 16.32 -15.11
N TYR A 154 4.77 15.03 -15.44
CA TYR A 154 4.93 14.53 -16.82
C TYR A 154 4.04 15.28 -17.82
N ALA A 155 2.81 15.60 -17.42
CA ALA A 155 1.86 16.33 -18.23
C ALA A 155 2.27 17.79 -18.50
N SER A 156 3.19 18.37 -17.69
CA SER A 156 3.71 19.73 -17.86
C SER A 156 4.85 19.84 -18.86
N ILE A 157 5.42 18.71 -19.29
CA ILE A 157 6.59 18.70 -20.20
C ILE A 157 6.14 19.18 -21.58
N THR A 158 6.80 20.21 -22.08
CA THR A 158 6.61 20.68 -23.47
C THR A 158 7.06 19.63 -24.45
N GLU A 159 6.25 19.40 -25.51
CA GLU A 159 6.61 18.47 -26.59
C GLU A 159 6.99 19.26 -27.86
N PRO A 160 8.30 19.37 -28.13
CA PRO A 160 8.77 20.08 -29.31
C PRO A 160 8.26 19.44 -30.60
N GLY A 161 7.68 20.23 -31.48
CA GLY A 161 7.15 19.77 -32.77
C GLY A 161 5.69 19.31 -32.72
N ALA A 162 5.04 19.26 -31.56
CA ALA A 162 3.60 19.12 -31.46
C ALA A 162 2.92 20.49 -31.66
N THR A 163 1.79 20.48 -32.33
CA THR A 163 1.00 21.66 -32.69
C THR A 163 -0.48 21.46 -32.38
N MET A 164 -1.29 22.51 -32.49
CA MET A 164 -2.76 22.39 -32.32
C MET A 164 -3.39 21.40 -33.30
N SER A 165 -2.82 21.16 -34.46
CA SER A 165 -3.33 20.19 -35.45
C SER A 165 -3.15 18.72 -35.01
N ASP A 166 -2.28 18.46 -34.06
CA ASP A 166 -2.08 17.13 -33.44
C ASP A 166 -3.15 16.81 -32.39
N LEU A 167 -4.00 17.80 -32.03
CA LEU A 167 -5.10 17.65 -31.11
C LEU A 167 -6.42 17.44 -31.86
N ASP A 168 -7.35 16.69 -31.25
CA ASP A 168 -8.66 16.39 -31.81
C ASP A 168 -9.72 17.31 -31.20
N PRO A 169 -10.40 18.17 -31.99
CA PRO A 169 -11.49 19.02 -31.51
C PRO A 169 -12.62 18.23 -30.84
N LEU A 170 -12.87 16.99 -31.24
CA LEU A 170 -13.91 16.14 -30.64
C LEU A 170 -13.60 15.80 -29.17
N GLU A 171 -12.33 15.71 -28.81
CA GLU A 171 -11.94 15.43 -27.42
C GLU A 171 -12.11 16.68 -26.52
N PHE A 172 -11.96 17.88 -27.06
CA PHE A 172 -12.33 19.12 -26.35
C PHE A 172 -13.83 19.19 -26.12
N GLU A 173 -14.65 18.82 -27.11
CA GLU A 173 -16.10 18.72 -26.95
C GLU A 173 -16.50 17.65 -25.94
N ARG A 174 -15.81 16.51 -25.93
CA ARG A 174 -15.97 15.46 -24.91
C ARG A 174 -15.76 16.04 -23.51
N MET A 175 -14.66 16.75 -23.30
CA MET A 175 -14.35 17.40 -22.02
C MET A 175 -15.44 18.42 -21.61
N ARG A 176 -15.93 19.26 -22.54
CA ARG A 176 -17.01 20.22 -22.29
C ARG A 176 -18.30 19.50 -21.86
N LYS A 177 -18.65 18.42 -22.56
CA LYS A 177 -19.82 17.60 -22.23
C LYS A 177 -19.69 16.98 -20.82
N LEU A 178 -18.54 16.39 -20.49
CA LEU A 178 -18.27 15.85 -19.15
C LEU A 178 -18.37 16.95 -18.08
N ALA A 179 -17.73 18.11 -18.32
CA ALA A 179 -17.76 19.24 -17.39
C ALA A 179 -19.19 19.80 -17.18
N SER A 180 -20.04 19.77 -18.21
CA SER A 180 -21.43 20.26 -18.12
C SER A 180 -22.31 19.40 -17.20
N THR A 181 -21.99 18.10 -17.08
CA THR A 181 -22.73 17.17 -16.21
C THR A 181 -22.15 17.08 -14.80
N SER A 182 -20.98 17.71 -14.59
CA SER A 182 -20.27 17.68 -13.30
C SER A 182 -20.85 18.68 -12.30
N SER A 183 -21.03 18.27 -11.06
CA SER A 183 -21.37 19.14 -9.93
C SER A 183 -20.21 20.03 -9.45
N SER A 184 -19.03 19.94 -10.07
CA SER A 184 -17.80 20.62 -9.63
C SER A 184 -17.74 22.13 -9.93
N GLY A 185 -18.79 22.74 -10.47
CA GLY A 185 -18.81 24.16 -10.81
C GLY A 185 -17.97 24.53 -12.04
N ALA A 186 -17.58 23.55 -12.85
CA ALA A 186 -16.75 23.72 -14.04
C ALA A 186 -17.51 24.28 -15.26
N SER A 187 -18.71 24.84 -15.08
CA SER A 187 -19.56 25.40 -16.17
C SER A 187 -18.82 26.43 -17.03
N VAL A 188 -17.89 27.18 -16.46
CA VAL A 188 -17.05 28.14 -17.20
C VAL A 188 -16.24 27.46 -18.30
N LEU A 189 -15.81 26.20 -18.13
CA LEU A 189 -15.02 25.47 -19.14
C LEU A 189 -15.81 25.17 -20.41
N THR A 190 -17.15 25.15 -20.34
CA THR A 190 -18.01 24.84 -21.49
C THR A 190 -18.07 25.96 -22.52
N THR A 191 -17.67 27.18 -22.16
CA THR A 191 -17.73 28.38 -23.01
C THR A 191 -16.35 28.73 -23.61
N LEU A 192 -15.26 28.08 -23.19
CA LEU A 192 -13.92 28.36 -23.65
C LEU A 192 -13.66 27.75 -25.04
N THR A 193 -12.84 28.43 -25.85
CA THR A 193 -12.27 27.84 -27.08
C THR A 193 -11.36 26.67 -26.74
N ASP A 194 -10.97 25.86 -27.72
CA ASP A 194 -10.05 24.72 -27.52
C ASP A 194 -8.71 25.17 -26.94
N PHE A 195 -8.17 26.26 -27.47
CA PHE A 195 -6.93 26.86 -26.98
C PHE A 195 -7.07 27.36 -25.53
N GLU A 196 -8.13 28.11 -25.23
CA GLU A 196 -8.41 28.62 -23.88
C GLU A 196 -8.65 27.48 -22.87
N LEU A 197 -9.36 26.43 -23.28
CA LEU A 197 -9.60 25.25 -22.45
C LEU A 197 -8.28 24.54 -22.12
N GLY A 198 -7.40 24.33 -23.11
CA GLY A 198 -6.08 23.75 -22.91
C GLY A 198 -5.20 24.60 -21.99
N ARG A 199 -5.29 25.93 -22.10
CA ARG A 199 -4.62 26.86 -21.17
C ARG A 199 -5.19 26.81 -19.76
N ALA A 200 -6.49 26.78 -19.62
CA ALA A 200 -7.18 26.70 -18.32
C ALA A 200 -6.81 25.40 -17.57
N LEU A 201 -6.53 24.32 -18.30
CA LEU A 201 -6.04 23.05 -17.73
C LEU A 201 -4.50 23.03 -17.54
N GLY A 202 -3.79 24.06 -18.00
CA GLY A 202 -2.33 24.15 -17.87
C GLY A 202 -1.54 23.23 -18.81
N VAL A 203 -2.18 22.71 -19.87
CA VAL A 203 -1.56 21.77 -20.85
C VAL A 203 -1.18 22.44 -22.17
N ILE A 204 -1.60 23.67 -22.40
CA ILE A 204 -1.19 24.52 -23.53
C ILE A 204 -0.68 25.85 -22.98
N ASP A 205 0.41 26.36 -23.51
CA ASP A 205 0.97 27.67 -23.20
C ASP A 205 1.13 28.52 -24.46
N GLY A 206 1.64 29.74 -24.31
CA GLY A 206 1.91 30.65 -25.40
C GLY A 206 0.68 31.45 -25.88
N ARG A 207 0.67 31.81 -27.13
CA ARG A 207 -0.43 32.48 -27.85
C ARG A 207 -1.03 31.51 -28.84
N GLU A 208 -2.25 31.73 -29.27
CA GLU A 208 -2.98 30.81 -30.15
C GLU A 208 -2.24 30.59 -31.49
N ASP A 209 -1.63 31.64 -32.01
CA ASP A 209 -0.79 31.61 -33.24
C ASP A 209 0.59 30.96 -33.03
N ALA A 210 1.00 30.80 -31.76
CA ALA A 210 2.27 30.20 -31.34
C ALA A 210 2.07 29.32 -30.07
N ALA A 211 1.11 28.40 -30.17
CA ALA A 211 0.75 27.52 -29.09
C ALA A 211 1.88 26.54 -28.74
N VAL A 212 2.21 26.46 -27.48
CA VAL A 212 3.19 25.51 -26.93
C VAL A 212 2.43 24.33 -26.35
N ILE A 213 2.53 23.18 -27.01
CA ILE A 213 1.82 21.96 -26.65
C ILE A 213 2.64 21.18 -25.62
N LYS A 214 1.99 20.80 -24.51
CA LYS A 214 2.57 19.92 -23.50
C LYS A 214 2.07 18.49 -23.67
N ARG A 215 2.79 17.52 -23.09
CA ARG A 215 2.40 16.10 -23.13
C ARG A 215 1.02 15.86 -22.56
N GLY A 216 0.61 16.66 -21.56
CA GLY A 216 -0.75 16.62 -21.02
C GLY A 216 -1.84 16.93 -22.05
N ALA A 217 -1.59 17.86 -22.99
CA ALA A 217 -2.55 18.14 -24.06
C ALA A 217 -2.70 16.95 -25.01
N LEU A 218 -1.58 16.33 -25.41
CA LEU A 218 -1.60 15.11 -26.22
C LEU A 218 -2.32 13.96 -25.54
N LEU A 219 -2.06 13.75 -24.25
CA LEU A 219 -2.74 12.72 -23.47
C LEU A 219 -4.24 12.97 -23.35
N LEU A 220 -4.69 14.21 -23.14
CA LEU A 220 -6.10 14.54 -22.94
C LEU A 220 -6.86 14.69 -24.26
N PHE A 221 -6.25 15.28 -25.28
CA PHE A 221 -6.92 15.74 -26.50
C PHE A 221 -6.21 15.29 -27.79
N GLY A 222 -5.10 14.53 -27.71
CA GLY A 222 -4.32 14.15 -28.89
C GLY A 222 -5.06 13.23 -29.83
N ARG A 223 -4.79 13.35 -31.13
CA ARG A 223 -5.18 12.34 -32.11
C ARG A 223 -4.40 11.05 -31.85
N THR A 224 -4.97 9.91 -32.16
CA THR A 224 -4.35 8.60 -31.91
C THR A 224 -2.94 8.48 -32.55
N ASP A 225 -2.72 9.01 -33.74
CA ASP A 225 -1.43 9.03 -34.42
C ASP A 225 -0.41 9.97 -33.74
N ALA A 226 -0.87 11.13 -33.25
CA ALA A 226 -0.05 12.06 -32.48
C ALA A 226 0.37 11.44 -31.14
N ILE A 227 -0.54 10.76 -30.44
CA ILE A 227 -0.23 10.03 -29.19
C ILE A 227 0.83 8.96 -29.44
N ARG A 228 0.67 8.12 -30.47
CA ARG A 228 1.67 7.11 -30.84
C ARG A 228 3.04 7.71 -31.16
N ARG A 229 3.06 8.89 -31.76
CA ARG A 229 4.30 9.59 -32.14
C ARG A 229 5.00 10.23 -30.93
N PHE A 230 4.27 10.96 -30.09
CA PHE A 230 4.84 11.82 -29.06
C PHE A 230 4.80 11.21 -27.66
N VAL A 231 3.85 10.29 -27.40
CA VAL A 231 3.66 9.62 -26.12
C VAL A 231 3.53 8.10 -26.33
N PRO A 232 4.53 7.45 -26.96
CA PRO A 232 4.45 6.04 -27.35
C PRO A 232 4.31 5.06 -26.19
N THR A 233 4.58 5.52 -24.96
CA THR A 233 4.39 4.74 -23.74
C THR A 233 2.92 4.62 -23.31
N HIS A 234 2.02 5.51 -23.82
CA HIS A 234 0.60 5.44 -23.50
C HIS A 234 -0.10 4.38 -24.34
N GLU A 235 -0.71 3.44 -23.66
CA GLU A 235 -1.55 2.39 -24.22
C GLU A 235 -2.61 1.97 -23.18
N THR A 236 -3.77 1.54 -23.64
CA THR A 236 -4.80 0.87 -22.84
C THR A 236 -5.06 -0.52 -23.39
N ALA A 237 -5.40 -1.45 -22.51
CA ALA A 237 -5.74 -2.83 -22.86
C ALA A 237 -6.99 -3.27 -22.13
N PHE A 238 -7.92 -3.92 -22.84
CA PHE A 238 -9.07 -4.58 -22.26
C PHE A 238 -9.08 -6.05 -22.67
N GLN A 239 -9.15 -6.93 -21.69
CA GLN A 239 -9.15 -8.37 -21.91
C GLN A 239 -10.28 -9.04 -21.12
N VAL A 240 -10.99 -9.98 -21.77
CA VAL A 240 -11.95 -10.86 -21.12
C VAL A 240 -11.50 -12.30 -21.32
N SER A 241 -11.48 -13.07 -20.24
CA SER A 241 -11.18 -14.49 -20.25
C SER A 241 -12.29 -15.29 -19.56
N GLU A 242 -12.56 -16.47 -20.08
CA GLU A 242 -13.46 -17.48 -19.51
C GLU A 242 -12.64 -18.75 -19.29
N GLY A 243 -12.36 -19.07 -18.04
CA GLY A 243 -11.36 -20.09 -17.71
C GLY A 243 -9.99 -19.73 -18.30
N SER A 244 -9.44 -20.62 -19.15
CA SER A 244 -8.15 -20.40 -19.85
C SER A 244 -8.29 -19.76 -21.24
N VAL A 245 -9.50 -19.45 -21.69
CA VAL A 245 -9.78 -18.97 -23.05
C VAL A 245 -9.93 -17.45 -23.04
N VAL A 246 -9.12 -16.76 -23.84
CA VAL A 246 -9.28 -15.32 -24.08
C VAL A 246 -10.39 -15.10 -25.09
N LYS A 247 -11.49 -14.46 -24.67
CA LYS A 247 -12.66 -14.12 -25.50
C LYS A 247 -12.49 -12.80 -26.24
N GLN A 248 -11.87 -11.85 -25.59
CA GLN A 248 -11.62 -10.52 -26.15
C GLN A 248 -10.27 -10.00 -25.68
N ASN A 249 -9.54 -9.34 -26.59
CA ASN A 249 -8.30 -8.65 -26.28
C ASN A 249 -8.17 -7.44 -27.22
N VAL A 250 -8.25 -6.22 -26.65
CA VAL A 250 -8.28 -4.96 -27.41
C VAL A 250 -7.22 -4.04 -26.84
N PHE A 251 -6.40 -3.47 -27.72
CA PHE A 251 -5.41 -2.44 -27.37
C PHE A 251 -5.76 -1.14 -28.07
N ALA A 252 -5.57 -0.02 -27.39
CA ALA A 252 -5.82 1.32 -27.93
C ALA A 252 -4.80 2.35 -27.43
N HIS A 253 -4.61 3.40 -28.26
CA HIS A 253 -3.77 4.57 -27.95
C HIS A 253 -4.64 5.84 -28.01
N ASP A 254 -5.83 5.77 -27.48
CA ASP A 254 -6.80 6.86 -27.51
C ASP A 254 -6.53 7.89 -26.40
N PRO A 255 -7.00 9.13 -26.52
CA PRO A 255 -6.92 10.13 -25.46
C PRO A 255 -7.58 9.65 -24.16
N LEU A 256 -7.12 10.20 -23.03
CA LEU A 256 -7.44 9.65 -21.70
C LEU A 256 -8.94 9.66 -21.36
N PHE A 257 -9.68 10.71 -21.74
CA PHE A 257 -11.12 10.76 -21.49
C PHE A 257 -11.85 9.68 -22.28
N LYS A 258 -11.53 9.55 -23.57
CA LYS A 258 -12.08 8.49 -24.42
C LYS A 258 -11.70 7.11 -23.91
N SER A 259 -10.41 6.90 -23.56
CA SER A 259 -9.93 5.65 -23.00
C SER A 259 -10.68 5.24 -21.72
N ALA A 260 -10.93 6.19 -20.82
CA ALA A 260 -11.68 5.94 -19.58
C ALA A 260 -13.13 5.56 -19.85
N GLU A 261 -13.81 6.27 -20.77
CA GLU A 261 -15.19 5.95 -21.18
C GLU A 261 -15.28 4.60 -21.89
N ASP A 262 -14.36 4.31 -22.81
CA ASP A 262 -14.35 3.05 -23.56
C ASP A 262 -14.08 1.84 -22.65
N LEU A 263 -13.09 1.93 -21.76
CA LEU A 263 -12.82 0.87 -20.77
C LEU A 263 -14.02 0.65 -19.85
N PHE A 264 -14.63 1.72 -19.38
CA PHE A 264 -15.84 1.63 -18.56
C PHE A 264 -16.99 0.95 -19.32
N ALA A 265 -17.27 1.40 -20.56
CA ALA A 265 -18.32 0.82 -21.40
C ALA A 265 -18.07 -0.67 -21.72
N GLN A 266 -16.80 -1.05 -21.93
CA GLN A 266 -16.44 -2.44 -22.16
C GLN A 266 -16.71 -3.31 -20.92
N VAL A 267 -16.33 -2.85 -19.72
CA VAL A 267 -16.65 -3.56 -18.46
C VAL A 267 -18.17 -3.70 -18.29
N GLN A 268 -18.94 -2.63 -18.55
CA GLN A 268 -20.40 -2.68 -18.39
C GLN A 268 -21.11 -3.66 -19.33
N ARG A 269 -20.53 -4.01 -20.49
CA ARG A 269 -21.09 -5.02 -21.40
C ARG A 269 -21.08 -6.44 -20.82
N PHE A 270 -20.21 -6.69 -19.85
CA PHE A 270 -20.07 -7.98 -19.17
C PHE A 270 -20.51 -7.91 -17.70
N ASN A 271 -21.15 -6.83 -17.31
CA ASN A 271 -21.60 -6.57 -15.94
C ASN A 271 -23.06 -6.98 -15.78
N ASP A 272 -23.28 -8.26 -15.50
CA ASP A 272 -24.61 -8.80 -15.20
C ASP A 272 -25.11 -8.30 -13.83
N GLU A 273 -26.43 -8.34 -13.62
CA GLU A 273 -27.07 -7.98 -12.37
C GLU A 273 -27.65 -9.22 -11.70
N ASP A 274 -27.38 -9.38 -10.40
CA ASP A 274 -28.04 -10.39 -9.57
C ASP A 274 -29.29 -9.77 -8.95
N GLU A 275 -30.42 -10.48 -8.98
CA GLU A 275 -31.67 -10.04 -8.36
C GLU A 275 -31.83 -10.70 -6.98
N LEU A 276 -32.06 -9.87 -5.95
CA LEU A 276 -32.30 -10.31 -4.58
C LEU A 276 -33.69 -9.85 -4.13
N ASP A 277 -34.52 -10.78 -3.67
CA ASP A 277 -35.81 -10.50 -3.05
C ASP A 277 -35.61 -10.28 -1.53
N ILE A 278 -35.80 -9.04 -1.06
CA ILE A 278 -35.81 -8.69 0.37
C ILE A 278 -37.25 -8.34 0.76
N GLY A 279 -37.93 -9.29 1.38
CA GLY A 279 -39.34 -9.15 1.69
C GLY A 279 -40.20 -8.99 0.43
N LEU A 280 -40.86 -7.83 0.28
CA LEU A 280 -41.65 -7.48 -0.91
C LEU A 280 -40.86 -6.66 -1.93
N THR A 281 -39.60 -6.32 -1.65
CA THR A 281 -38.77 -5.46 -2.50
C THR A 281 -37.76 -6.31 -3.24
N ARG A 282 -37.67 -6.16 -4.56
CA ARG A 282 -36.62 -6.74 -5.38
C ARG A 282 -35.50 -5.72 -5.53
N VAL A 283 -34.29 -6.10 -5.12
CA VAL A 283 -33.08 -5.28 -5.21
C VAL A 283 -32.18 -5.88 -6.29
N SER A 284 -31.84 -5.08 -7.30
CA SER A 284 -30.84 -5.44 -8.30
C SER A 284 -29.44 -5.08 -7.79
N ILE A 285 -28.55 -6.08 -7.76
CA ILE A 285 -27.17 -5.92 -7.33
C ILE A 285 -26.28 -6.14 -8.54
N PRO A 286 -25.63 -5.10 -9.09
CA PRO A 286 -24.71 -5.29 -10.19
C PRO A 286 -23.55 -6.16 -9.76
N ARG A 287 -23.12 -7.06 -10.63
CA ARG A 287 -21.95 -7.94 -10.40
C ARG A 287 -20.71 -7.11 -10.06
N ILE A 288 -20.55 -5.94 -10.71
CA ILE A 288 -19.49 -4.98 -10.43
C ILE A 288 -20.15 -3.60 -10.24
N PRO A 289 -19.99 -2.95 -9.09
CA PRO A 289 -20.55 -1.61 -8.88
C PRO A 289 -20.01 -0.61 -9.91
N PRO A 290 -20.85 0.03 -10.75
CA PRO A 290 -20.38 0.96 -11.79
C PRO A 290 -19.52 2.10 -11.25
N VAL A 291 -19.84 2.57 -10.02
CA VAL A 291 -19.07 3.62 -9.33
C VAL A 291 -17.65 3.13 -9.01
N ALA A 292 -17.48 1.87 -8.59
CA ALA A 292 -16.17 1.29 -8.32
C ALA A 292 -15.34 1.17 -9.60
N VAL A 293 -15.92 0.69 -10.69
CA VAL A 293 -15.24 0.58 -12.00
C VAL A 293 -14.74 1.92 -12.47
N ARG A 294 -15.62 2.95 -12.44
CA ARG A 294 -15.27 4.31 -12.86
C ARG A 294 -14.11 4.87 -12.05
N GLU A 295 -14.18 4.74 -10.73
CA GLU A 295 -13.14 5.24 -9.82
C GLU A 295 -11.80 4.55 -10.05
N LEU A 296 -11.79 3.22 -10.20
CA LEU A 296 -10.56 2.46 -10.41
C LEU A 296 -9.91 2.74 -11.77
N ILE A 297 -10.72 2.90 -12.83
CA ILE A 297 -10.20 3.30 -14.15
C ILE A 297 -9.61 4.71 -14.09
N ALA A 298 -10.33 5.66 -13.47
CA ALA A 298 -9.84 7.03 -13.32
C ALA A 298 -8.54 7.08 -12.50
N ASN A 299 -8.45 6.31 -11.41
CA ASN A 299 -7.23 6.19 -10.63
C ASN A 299 -6.08 5.59 -11.44
N ALA A 300 -6.33 4.51 -12.20
CA ALA A 300 -5.32 3.91 -13.06
C ALA A 300 -4.77 4.90 -14.09
N VAL A 301 -5.62 5.74 -14.68
CA VAL A 301 -5.24 6.78 -15.64
C VAL A 301 -4.43 7.91 -14.98
N VAL A 302 -4.91 8.45 -13.86
CA VAL A 302 -4.31 9.61 -13.18
C VAL A 302 -2.99 9.25 -12.50
N HIS A 303 -2.88 8.02 -11.98
CA HIS A 303 -1.70 7.56 -11.23
C HIS A 303 -0.68 6.78 -12.06
N ARG A 304 -0.97 6.49 -13.34
CA ARG A 304 -0.01 5.84 -14.24
C ARG A 304 1.29 6.62 -14.34
N ASP A 305 2.40 5.90 -14.35
CA ASP A 305 3.71 6.46 -14.73
C ASP A 305 3.86 6.46 -16.26
N TYR A 306 3.67 7.62 -16.86
CA TYR A 306 3.75 7.79 -18.31
C TYR A 306 5.19 7.76 -18.85
N THR A 307 6.21 7.66 -18.00
CA THR A 307 7.60 7.40 -18.43
C THR A 307 7.86 5.92 -18.69
N MET A 308 7.02 5.04 -18.13
CA MET A 308 7.18 3.59 -18.22
C MET A 308 6.35 3.00 -19.37
N PRO A 309 6.88 2.01 -20.10
CA PRO A 309 6.11 1.28 -21.10
C PRO A 309 5.07 0.35 -20.44
N GLY A 310 4.08 -0.06 -21.23
CA GLY A 310 3.02 -0.98 -20.84
C GLY A 310 1.66 -0.32 -20.71
N PRO A 311 0.56 -1.08 -20.92
CA PRO A 311 -0.79 -0.53 -20.93
C PRO A 311 -1.35 -0.25 -19.53
N ILE A 312 -2.33 0.65 -19.45
CA ILE A 312 -3.38 0.58 -18.44
C ILE A 312 -4.21 -0.64 -18.82
N SER A 313 -4.20 -1.68 -17.99
CA SER A 313 -4.84 -2.95 -18.31
C SER A 313 -6.07 -3.18 -17.46
N VAL A 314 -7.18 -3.51 -18.10
CA VAL A 314 -8.42 -3.96 -17.47
C VAL A 314 -8.65 -5.41 -17.92
N GLN A 315 -8.56 -6.33 -17.01
CA GLN A 315 -8.72 -7.77 -17.25
C GLN A 315 -9.91 -8.29 -16.46
N MET A 316 -10.84 -8.91 -17.14
CA MET A 316 -12.03 -9.49 -16.55
C MET A 316 -12.02 -11.01 -16.72
N SER A 317 -12.23 -11.73 -15.63
CA SER A 317 -12.39 -13.18 -15.57
C SER A 317 -13.75 -13.55 -14.96
N ASP A 318 -14.01 -14.85 -14.80
CA ASP A 318 -15.21 -15.32 -14.10
C ASP A 318 -15.21 -14.95 -12.60
N LEU A 319 -14.02 -14.74 -12.02
CA LEU A 319 -13.83 -14.56 -10.58
C LEU A 319 -13.49 -13.13 -10.16
N ASP A 320 -12.78 -12.39 -11.01
CA ASP A 320 -12.28 -11.06 -10.67
C ASP A 320 -12.23 -10.09 -11.86
N LEU A 321 -12.31 -8.81 -11.54
CA LEU A 321 -11.94 -7.69 -12.40
C LEU A 321 -10.61 -7.13 -11.91
N ALA A 322 -9.52 -7.35 -12.65
CA ALA A 322 -8.21 -6.79 -12.34
C ALA A 322 -7.95 -5.52 -13.16
N ILE A 323 -7.60 -4.43 -12.49
CA ILE A 323 -7.17 -3.19 -13.13
C ILE A 323 -5.74 -2.89 -12.71
N SER A 324 -4.88 -2.61 -13.67
CA SER A 324 -3.48 -2.31 -13.40
C SER A 324 -2.92 -1.20 -14.28
N ASN A 325 -1.92 -0.50 -13.75
CA ASN A 325 -1.19 0.52 -14.48
C ASN A 325 0.32 0.48 -14.16
N PRO A 326 1.19 0.84 -15.13
CA PRO A 326 2.62 0.99 -14.91
C PRO A 326 2.96 2.05 -13.85
N GLY A 327 4.02 1.78 -13.08
CA GLY A 327 4.47 2.56 -11.93
C GLY A 327 3.82 2.11 -10.63
N GLY A 328 4.66 1.83 -9.60
CA GLY A 328 4.18 1.47 -8.26
C GLY A 328 3.44 2.61 -7.56
N PHE A 329 3.14 2.44 -6.28
CA PHE A 329 2.54 3.53 -5.51
C PHE A 329 3.44 4.78 -5.49
N PRO A 330 2.86 5.99 -5.51
CA PRO A 330 3.63 7.22 -5.32
C PRO A 330 4.38 7.22 -3.98
N ARG A 331 5.48 7.95 -3.91
CA ARG A 331 6.33 8.04 -2.70
C ARG A 331 5.50 8.37 -1.46
N GLY A 332 5.66 7.57 -0.41
CA GLY A 332 4.96 7.70 0.87
C GLY A 332 3.61 6.99 0.93
N VAL A 333 3.09 6.50 -0.19
CA VAL A 333 1.91 5.63 -0.24
C VAL A 333 2.36 4.17 -0.22
N THR A 334 1.74 3.38 0.63
CA THR A 334 2.04 1.95 0.83
C THR A 334 0.73 1.16 0.92
N LEU A 335 0.82 -0.17 0.93
CA LEU A 335 -0.34 -1.04 1.18
C LEU A 335 -1.00 -0.80 2.54
N ASP A 336 -0.27 -0.24 3.51
CA ASP A 336 -0.77 0.01 4.86
C ASP A 336 -1.45 1.38 5.04
N ASN A 337 -1.36 2.29 4.03
CA ASN A 337 -1.86 3.66 4.20
C ASN A 337 -2.60 4.25 2.99
N PHE A 338 -2.73 3.53 1.87
CA PHE A 338 -3.30 4.08 0.63
C PHE A 338 -4.79 4.46 0.74
N LEU A 339 -5.53 3.92 1.72
CA LEU A 339 -6.92 4.34 1.98
C LEU A 339 -7.01 5.72 2.62
N SER A 340 -5.97 6.14 3.33
CA SER A 340 -5.91 7.42 4.04
C SER A 340 -5.04 8.47 3.36
N MET A 341 -4.18 8.07 2.40
CA MET A 341 -3.28 8.96 1.69
C MET A 341 -3.65 9.06 0.22
N SER A 342 -3.85 10.29 -0.27
CA SER A 342 -4.06 10.58 -1.69
C SER A 342 -2.94 11.49 -2.20
N ARG A 343 -2.15 10.97 -3.14
CA ARG A 343 -1.07 11.72 -3.80
C ARG A 343 -1.07 11.42 -5.30
N PRO A 344 -1.66 12.27 -6.14
CA PRO A 344 -1.64 12.03 -7.58
C PRO A 344 -0.22 12.16 -8.13
N ARG A 345 0.14 11.29 -9.08
CA ARG A 345 1.43 11.33 -9.77
C ARG A 345 1.51 12.53 -10.72
N SER A 346 0.40 12.87 -11.38
CA SER A 346 0.22 14.10 -12.15
C SER A 346 -0.91 14.94 -11.56
N ARG A 347 -0.58 16.14 -11.07
CA ARG A 347 -1.57 17.09 -10.59
C ARG A 347 -2.42 17.67 -11.73
N ILE A 348 -1.80 17.86 -12.90
CA ILE A 348 -2.48 18.37 -14.09
C ILE A 348 -3.56 17.39 -14.54
N LEU A 349 -3.23 16.11 -14.67
CA LEU A 349 -4.21 15.10 -15.07
C LEU A 349 -5.30 14.92 -14.00
N ALA A 350 -4.94 14.91 -12.71
CA ALA A 350 -5.89 14.81 -11.62
C ALA A 350 -6.90 15.98 -11.64
N GLU A 351 -6.43 17.22 -11.85
CA GLU A 351 -7.28 18.40 -11.97
C GLU A 351 -8.17 18.34 -13.22
N ALA A 352 -7.66 17.85 -14.36
CA ALA A 352 -8.44 17.67 -15.58
C ALA A 352 -9.60 16.66 -15.36
N PHE A 353 -9.31 15.52 -14.73
CA PHE A 353 -10.31 14.50 -14.40
C PHE A 353 -11.31 14.98 -13.35
N LEU A 354 -10.87 15.77 -12.37
CA LEU A 354 -11.74 16.41 -11.39
C LEU A 354 -12.73 17.38 -12.08
N ARG A 355 -12.24 18.24 -12.97
CA ARG A 355 -13.08 19.20 -13.71
C ARG A 355 -14.03 18.51 -14.68
N ALA A 356 -13.62 17.37 -15.24
CA ALA A 356 -14.49 16.50 -16.02
C ALA A 356 -15.55 15.76 -15.17
N GLY A 357 -15.48 15.82 -13.84
CA GLY A 357 -16.40 15.11 -12.95
C GLY A 357 -16.19 13.59 -12.90
N LEU A 358 -15.04 13.12 -13.39
CA LEU A 358 -14.67 11.70 -13.39
C LEU A 358 -14.04 11.26 -12.06
N VAL A 359 -13.49 12.19 -11.29
CA VAL A 359 -12.90 12.00 -9.95
C VAL A 359 -13.47 13.03 -8.99
N GLU A 360 -13.51 12.70 -7.70
CA GLU A 360 -13.94 13.63 -6.65
C GLU A 360 -12.75 14.22 -5.89
N ARG A 361 -12.89 15.48 -5.44
CA ARG A 361 -11.86 16.20 -4.68
C ARG A 361 -11.60 15.65 -3.28
N THR A 362 -12.53 14.84 -2.74
CA THR A 362 -12.51 14.45 -1.32
C THR A 362 -11.49 13.36 -0.99
N GLY A 363 -10.81 12.75 -1.96
CA GLY A 363 -9.92 11.61 -1.77
C GLY A 363 -10.62 10.34 -1.24
N ARG A 364 -11.97 10.31 -1.26
CA ARG A 364 -12.79 9.20 -0.76
C ARG A 364 -13.12 8.15 -1.82
N GLY A 365 -12.65 8.33 -3.05
CA GLY A 365 -13.01 7.45 -4.16
C GLY A 365 -12.69 5.99 -3.88
N ILE A 366 -11.44 5.72 -3.47
CA ILE A 366 -11.03 4.36 -3.15
C ILE A 366 -11.78 3.79 -1.91
N SER A 367 -12.04 4.59 -0.91
CA SER A 367 -12.83 4.18 0.26
C SER A 367 -14.26 3.77 -0.14
N ARG A 368 -14.86 4.44 -1.12
CA ARG A 368 -16.16 4.06 -1.69
C ARG A 368 -16.11 2.74 -2.44
N VAL A 369 -15.01 2.47 -3.17
CA VAL A 369 -14.82 1.16 -3.83
C VAL A 369 -14.88 0.05 -2.79
N PHE A 370 -14.13 0.18 -1.69
CA PHE A 370 -14.15 -0.77 -0.58
C PHE A 370 -15.54 -0.86 0.05
N GLU A 371 -16.15 0.26 0.37
CA GLU A 371 -17.48 0.30 0.99
C GLU A 371 -18.53 -0.40 0.12
N TRP A 372 -18.59 -0.08 -1.17
CA TRP A 372 -19.53 -0.73 -2.09
C TRP A 372 -19.29 -2.23 -2.22
N THR A 373 -18.02 -2.65 -2.33
CA THR A 373 -17.68 -4.07 -2.46
C THR A 373 -18.12 -4.85 -1.22
N LEU A 374 -17.81 -4.33 -0.02
CA LEU A 374 -18.18 -4.97 1.24
C LEU A 374 -19.70 -4.97 1.48
N ARG A 375 -20.40 -3.88 1.16
CA ARG A 375 -21.87 -3.79 1.27
C ARG A 375 -22.59 -4.79 0.37
N THR A 376 -22.00 -5.12 -0.76
CA THR A 376 -22.55 -6.11 -1.70
C THR A 376 -22.17 -7.54 -1.34
N GLY A 377 -21.70 -7.79 -0.12
CA GLY A 377 -21.38 -9.13 0.38
C GLY A 377 -20.20 -9.80 -0.32
N ARG A 378 -19.29 -9.00 -0.88
CA ARG A 378 -18.04 -9.48 -1.50
C ARG A 378 -16.85 -9.15 -0.61
N THR A 379 -15.73 -9.85 -0.82
CA THR A 379 -14.48 -9.57 -0.08
C THR A 379 -13.87 -8.24 -0.51
N SER A 380 -12.97 -7.70 0.31
CA SER A 380 -12.27 -6.44 0.01
C SER A 380 -11.51 -6.49 -1.31
N PRO A 381 -11.39 -5.35 -2.03
CA PRO A 381 -10.47 -5.22 -3.15
C PRO A 381 -9.04 -5.60 -2.75
N ASP A 382 -8.37 -6.39 -3.56
CA ASP A 382 -7.03 -6.91 -3.30
C ASP A 382 -5.96 -6.13 -4.07
N TYR A 383 -4.99 -5.57 -3.34
CA TYR A 383 -3.83 -4.85 -3.85
C TYR A 383 -2.51 -5.63 -3.66
N SER A 384 -2.55 -6.87 -3.18
CA SER A 384 -1.37 -7.67 -2.82
C SER A 384 -0.39 -7.91 -3.97
N ARG A 385 -0.87 -7.85 -5.23
CA ARG A 385 -0.06 -7.97 -6.44
C ARG A 385 0.63 -6.68 -6.88
N THR A 386 0.48 -5.60 -6.11
CA THR A 386 1.15 -4.32 -6.36
C THR A 386 2.63 -4.40 -5.98
N ASP A 387 3.49 -3.91 -6.86
CA ASP A 387 4.94 -3.84 -6.64
C ASP A 387 5.52 -2.47 -7.05
N SER A 388 6.84 -2.33 -7.11
CA SER A 388 7.51 -1.09 -7.52
C SER A 388 7.32 -0.75 -9.00
N SER A 389 6.92 -1.70 -9.83
CA SER A 389 6.77 -1.54 -11.27
C SER A 389 5.34 -1.27 -11.72
N ARG A 390 4.36 -1.65 -10.91
CA ARG A 390 2.93 -1.50 -11.25
C ARG A 390 2.04 -1.50 -10.03
N VAL A 391 0.93 -0.78 -10.10
CA VAL A 391 -0.20 -0.94 -9.19
C VAL A 391 -1.18 -1.94 -9.81
N VAL A 392 -1.65 -2.90 -9.01
CA VAL A 392 -2.66 -3.89 -9.41
C VAL A 392 -3.75 -3.93 -8.36
N VAL A 393 -4.99 -3.70 -8.76
CA VAL A 393 -6.17 -3.94 -7.92
C VAL A 393 -7.02 -5.04 -8.54
N SER A 394 -7.45 -5.99 -7.72
CA SER A 394 -8.38 -7.05 -8.09
C SER A 394 -9.68 -6.88 -7.32
N LEU A 395 -10.79 -6.70 -8.02
CA LEU A 395 -12.14 -6.72 -7.46
C LEU A 395 -12.72 -8.12 -7.59
N PRO A 396 -13.15 -8.75 -6.51
CA PRO A 396 -13.90 -10.01 -6.59
C PRO A 396 -15.28 -9.76 -7.22
N ILE A 397 -15.60 -10.52 -8.27
CA ILE A 397 -16.85 -10.41 -9.02
C ILE A 397 -17.68 -11.70 -8.97
N GLY A 398 -17.31 -12.64 -8.11
CA GLY A 398 -18.08 -13.84 -7.82
C GLY A 398 -19.43 -13.52 -7.14
N ASN A 399 -20.22 -14.56 -6.91
CA ASN A 399 -21.53 -14.42 -6.28
C ASN A 399 -21.42 -13.70 -4.93
N PRO A 400 -22.30 -12.74 -4.65
CA PRO A 400 -22.34 -12.05 -3.36
C PRO A 400 -22.77 -13.01 -2.24
N ASP A 401 -22.27 -12.79 -1.03
CA ASP A 401 -22.86 -13.38 0.17
C ASP A 401 -24.14 -12.62 0.55
N LEU A 402 -25.28 -13.17 0.15
CA LEU A 402 -26.58 -12.54 0.35
C LEU A 402 -26.95 -12.40 1.82
N SER A 403 -26.39 -13.23 2.72
CA SER A 403 -26.61 -13.11 4.16
C SER A 403 -25.94 -11.84 4.70
N VAL A 404 -24.75 -11.52 4.21
CA VAL A 404 -24.05 -10.28 4.55
C VAL A 404 -24.81 -9.05 4.02
N VAL A 405 -25.29 -9.11 2.77
CA VAL A 405 -26.09 -8.01 2.19
C VAL A 405 -27.31 -7.74 3.05
N LYS A 406 -28.07 -8.79 3.40
CA LYS A 406 -29.25 -8.69 4.22
C LYS A 406 -28.91 -8.11 5.61
N PHE A 407 -27.90 -8.65 6.27
CA PHE A 407 -27.43 -8.18 7.57
C PHE A 407 -27.08 -6.68 7.55
N VAL A 408 -26.33 -6.22 6.52
CA VAL A 408 -25.94 -4.82 6.38
C VAL A 408 -27.15 -3.92 6.22
N VAL A 409 -28.14 -4.30 5.38
CA VAL A 409 -29.36 -3.52 5.16
C VAL A 409 -30.21 -3.45 6.44
N GLU A 410 -30.46 -4.59 7.09
CA GLU A 410 -31.28 -4.65 8.32
C GLU A 410 -30.62 -3.88 9.48
N HIS A 411 -29.28 -3.93 9.58
CA HIS A 411 -28.56 -3.15 10.58
C HIS A 411 -28.65 -1.64 10.30
N ASP A 412 -28.46 -1.21 9.04
CA ASP A 412 -28.53 0.21 8.69
C ASP A 412 -29.92 0.79 9.01
N GLU A 413 -30.98 0.03 8.73
CA GLU A 413 -32.36 0.41 9.06
C GLU A 413 -32.57 0.49 10.58
N ALA A 414 -32.13 -0.53 11.33
CA ALA A 414 -32.28 -0.58 12.78
C ALA A 414 -31.48 0.50 13.51
N ALA A 415 -30.25 0.77 13.05
CA ALA A 415 -29.37 1.78 13.63
C ALA A 415 -29.71 3.22 13.18
N GLY A 416 -30.54 3.40 12.15
CA GLY A 416 -30.87 4.70 11.54
C GLY A 416 -29.66 5.39 10.88
N ARG A 417 -28.60 4.67 10.62
CA ARG A 417 -27.39 5.14 9.92
C ARG A 417 -26.71 3.98 9.22
N PRO A 418 -26.03 4.24 8.08
CA PRO A 418 -25.24 3.22 7.42
C PRO A 418 -24.00 2.84 8.24
N PHE A 419 -23.54 1.61 8.09
CA PHE A 419 -22.21 1.21 8.50
C PHE A 419 -21.15 2.09 7.82
N SER A 420 -20.17 2.54 8.58
CA SER A 420 -18.96 3.16 8.02
C SER A 420 -18.05 2.11 7.38
N LEU A 421 -17.13 2.52 6.51
CA LEU A 421 -16.15 1.62 5.92
C LEU A 421 -15.38 0.83 6.98
N ALA A 422 -14.90 1.47 8.04
CA ALA A 422 -14.15 0.79 9.09
C ALA A 422 -14.99 -0.25 9.84
N GLU A 423 -16.30 0.00 10.05
CA GLU A 423 -17.22 -0.98 10.65
C GLU A 423 -17.43 -2.18 9.71
N LEU A 424 -17.62 -1.96 8.41
CA LEU A 424 -17.71 -3.03 7.41
C LEU A 424 -16.44 -3.87 7.34
N GLN A 425 -15.27 -3.22 7.32
CA GLN A 425 -13.99 -3.92 7.29
C GLN A 425 -13.78 -4.79 8.53
N VAL A 426 -14.19 -4.32 9.72
CA VAL A 426 -14.14 -5.11 10.96
C VAL A 426 -15.08 -6.32 10.87
N VAL A 427 -16.31 -6.14 10.41
CA VAL A 427 -17.28 -7.24 10.27
C VAL A 427 -16.75 -8.30 9.31
N HIS A 428 -16.30 -7.91 8.11
CA HIS A 428 -15.75 -8.86 7.14
C HIS A 428 -14.46 -9.54 7.64
N ALA A 429 -13.55 -8.79 8.28
CA ALA A 429 -12.34 -9.38 8.85
C ALA A 429 -12.65 -10.44 9.92
N LEU A 430 -13.69 -10.22 10.74
CA LEU A 430 -14.11 -11.18 11.76
C LEU A 430 -14.95 -12.34 11.19
N LEU A 431 -15.47 -12.23 9.97
CA LEU A 431 -16.03 -13.37 9.24
C LEU A 431 -14.93 -14.29 8.72
N ASP A 432 -13.84 -13.71 8.20
CA ASP A 432 -12.69 -14.44 7.65
C ASP A 432 -11.83 -15.06 8.79
N ASP A 433 -11.49 -14.25 9.79
CA ASP A 433 -10.76 -14.69 10.99
C ASP A 433 -11.57 -14.34 12.25
N PRO A 434 -12.21 -15.33 12.88
CA PRO A 434 -13.13 -15.10 13.98
C PRO A 434 -12.53 -14.50 15.27
N LYS A 435 -11.22 -14.29 15.35
CA LYS A 435 -10.56 -13.83 16.57
C LYS A 435 -9.39 -12.89 16.30
N LEU A 436 -9.66 -11.61 16.17
CA LEU A 436 -8.65 -10.60 15.91
C LEU A 436 -8.44 -9.66 17.10
N THR A 437 -7.21 -9.18 17.26
CA THR A 437 -6.83 -8.12 18.20
C THR A 437 -7.15 -6.73 17.62
N SER A 438 -7.19 -5.69 18.48
CA SER A 438 -7.34 -4.31 18.02
C SER A 438 -6.19 -3.85 17.10
N GLY A 439 -4.97 -4.37 17.28
CA GLY A 439 -3.82 -4.05 16.43
C GLY A 439 -3.92 -4.66 15.03
N GLU A 440 -4.39 -5.90 14.91
CA GLU A 440 -4.66 -6.55 13.62
C GLU A 440 -5.78 -5.84 12.88
N LEU A 441 -6.87 -5.50 13.58
CA LEU A 441 -7.98 -4.73 12.99
C LEU A 441 -7.56 -3.31 12.58
N ALA A 442 -6.64 -2.66 13.31
CA ALA A 442 -6.11 -1.35 12.93
C ALA A 442 -5.30 -1.40 11.63
N ARG A 443 -4.55 -2.48 11.39
CA ARG A 443 -3.86 -2.69 10.10
C ARG A 443 -4.84 -2.90 8.95
N ILE A 444 -5.87 -3.73 9.15
CA ILE A 444 -6.90 -4.00 8.14
C ILE A 444 -7.68 -2.73 7.78
N THR A 445 -8.12 -1.97 8.79
CA THR A 445 -8.91 -0.75 8.55
C THR A 445 -8.08 0.44 8.07
N GLN A 446 -6.75 0.41 8.23
CA GLN A 446 -5.82 1.54 7.96
C GLN A 446 -6.24 2.85 8.66
N ALA A 447 -7.08 2.76 9.68
CA ALA A 447 -7.65 3.92 10.38
C ALA A 447 -6.80 4.37 11.60
N GLY A 448 -5.73 3.66 11.90
CA GLY A 448 -4.92 3.86 13.09
C GLY A 448 -5.60 3.34 14.37
N GLU A 449 -4.80 3.11 15.42
CA GLU A 449 -5.28 2.43 16.62
C GLU A 449 -6.42 3.14 17.36
N ILE A 450 -6.35 4.47 17.46
CA ILE A 450 -7.35 5.26 18.22
C ILE A 450 -8.71 5.20 17.54
N ALA A 451 -8.75 5.43 16.21
CA ALA A 451 -9.97 5.38 15.43
C ALA A 451 -10.56 3.97 15.40
N THR A 452 -9.71 2.94 15.26
CA THR A 452 -10.15 1.54 15.29
C THR A 452 -10.75 1.17 16.64
N ARG A 453 -10.16 1.58 17.78
CA ARG A 453 -10.74 1.37 19.10
C ARG A 453 -12.11 2.03 19.24
N SER A 454 -12.28 3.25 18.75
CA SER A 454 -13.58 3.93 18.73
C SER A 454 -14.62 3.16 17.90
N THR A 455 -14.23 2.65 16.74
CA THR A 455 -15.07 1.80 15.89
C THR A 455 -15.48 0.51 16.62
N LEU A 456 -14.53 -0.17 17.25
CA LEU A 456 -14.78 -1.39 18.02
C LEU A 456 -15.71 -1.14 19.22
N THR A 457 -15.57 -0.01 19.92
CA THR A 457 -16.47 0.35 21.02
C THR A 457 -17.90 0.49 20.49
N ARG A 458 -18.13 1.20 19.38
CA ARG A 458 -19.47 1.34 18.78
C ARG A 458 -20.06 -0.01 18.33
N LEU A 459 -19.26 -0.89 17.74
CA LEU A 459 -19.71 -2.22 17.32
C LEU A 459 -20.06 -3.12 18.51
N VAL A 460 -19.35 -2.99 19.64
CA VAL A 460 -19.64 -3.71 20.88
C VAL A 460 -20.92 -3.16 21.52
N GLU A 461 -21.07 -1.84 21.62
CA GLU A 461 -22.27 -1.17 22.14
C GLU A 461 -23.50 -1.47 21.26
N GLY A 462 -23.32 -1.56 19.93
CA GLY A 462 -24.36 -1.96 18.99
C GLY A 462 -24.67 -3.47 18.98
N GLY A 463 -23.96 -4.27 19.78
CA GLY A 463 -24.20 -5.73 19.88
C GLY A 463 -23.73 -6.52 18.65
N VAL A 464 -23.00 -5.92 17.72
CA VAL A 464 -22.47 -6.57 16.51
C VAL A 464 -21.24 -7.43 16.83
N VAL A 465 -20.37 -6.93 17.72
CA VAL A 465 -19.11 -7.54 18.11
C VAL A 465 -19.08 -7.82 19.61
N GLU A 466 -18.50 -8.93 19.99
CA GLU A 466 -18.19 -9.26 21.39
C GLU A 466 -16.69 -9.08 21.64
N MET A 467 -16.36 -8.64 22.86
CA MET A 467 -15.00 -8.44 23.31
C MET A 467 -14.66 -9.48 24.38
N ARG A 468 -13.49 -10.13 24.25
CA ARG A 468 -13.00 -11.14 25.21
C ARG A 468 -11.60 -10.84 25.68
N GLY A 469 -11.30 -11.23 26.93
CA GLY A 469 -10.00 -11.00 27.54
C GLY A 469 -9.77 -9.56 27.99
N ASN A 470 -8.66 -9.33 28.70
CA ASN A 470 -8.29 -8.04 29.27
C ASN A 470 -6.91 -7.59 28.81
N GLY A 471 -6.68 -6.28 28.76
CA GLY A 471 -5.37 -5.69 28.44
C GLY A 471 -4.91 -5.96 27.01
N ARG A 472 -3.62 -6.26 26.82
CA ARG A 472 -2.99 -6.47 25.51
C ARG A 472 -3.44 -7.74 24.78
N GLY A 473 -3.99 -8.73 25.52
CA GLY A 473 -4.52 -9.98 24.96
C GLY A 473 -5.99 -9.93 24.54
N ARG A 474 -6.63 -8.75 24.57
CA ARG A 474 -8.03 -8.56 24.20
C ARG A 474 -8.26 -8.93 22.73
N ARG A 475 -9.25 -9.79 22.49
CA ARG A 475 -9.69 -10.22 21.18
C ARG A 475 -11.14 -9.86 20.92
N TYR A 476 -11.48 -9.69 19.66
CA TYR A 476 -12.80 -9.35 19.19
C TYR A 476 -13.33 -10.48 18.30
N THR A 477 -14.64 -10.75 18.39
CA THR A 477 -15.36 -11.74 17.59
C THR A 477 -16.75 -11.19 17.27
N LEU A 478 -17.38 -11.67 16.22
CA LEU A 478 -18.79 -11.33 15.98
C LEU A 478 -19.67 -11.88 17.12
N SER A 479 -20.76 -11.19 17.44
CA SER A 479 -21.69 -11.61 18.49
C SER A 479 -22.52 -12.81 18.05
N ALA A 480 -23.12 -13.51 19.02
CA ALA A 480 -24.05 -14.61 18.76
C ALA A 480 -25.26 -14.16 17.93
N ALA A 481 -25.72 -12.91 18.11
CA ALA A 481 -26.81 -12.33 17.34
C ALA A 481 -26.37 -12.17 15.87
N THR A 482 -25.21 -11.54 15.63
CA THR A 482 -24.66 -11.33 14.30
C THR A 482 -24.44 -12.66 13.55
N TYR A 483 -23.88 -13.70 14.18
CA TYR A 483 -23.75 -15.02 13.54
C TYR A 483 -25.10 -15.66 13.18
N ARG A 484 -26.14 -15.39 13.96
CA ARG A 484 -27.50 -15.85 13.65
C ARG A 484 -28.07 -15.12 12.44
N ASP A 485 -27.93 -13.80 12.39
CA ASP A 485 -28.44 -12.97 11.30
C ASP A 485 -27.71 -13.27 9.99
N LEU A 486 -26.41 -13.60 10.06
CA LEU A 486 -25.61 -14.09 8.93
C LEU A 486 -25.90 -15.56 8.55
N SER A 487 -26.92 -16.19 9.15
CA SER A 487 -27.28 -17.60 8.91
C SER A 487 -26.13 -18.59 9.16
N THR A 488 -25.17 -18.23 10.02
CA THR A 488 -23.98 -19.03 10.36
C THR A 488 -23.84 -19.34 11.86
N PRO A 489 -24.96 -19.70 12.57
CA PRO A 489 -24.91 -19.94 14.03
C PRO A 489 -23.96 -21.11 14.41
N SER A 490 -23.76 -22.08 13.53
CA SER A 490 -22.79 -23.17 13.74
C SER A 490 -21.35 -22.67 13.82
N SER A 491 -21.01 -21.57 13.14
CA SER A 491 -19.68 -20.94 13.20
C SER A 491 -19.43 -20.33 14.59
N TYR A 492 -20.43 -19.65 15.18
CA TYR A 492 -20.32 -19.13 16.54
C TYR A 492 -20.10 -20.24 17.57
N VAL A 493 -20.88 -21.33 17.48
CA VAL A 493 -20.73 -22.50 18.35
C VAL A 493 -19.34 -23.13 18.18
N ARG A 494 -18.85 -23.23 16.93
CA ARG A 494 -17.51 -23.74 16.62
C ARG A 494 -16.40 -22.85 17.22
N VAL A 495 -16.49 -21.53 17.05
CA VAL A 495 -15.53 -20.57 17.61
C VAL A 495 -15.50 -20.60 19.13
N ARG A 496 -16.64 -20.89 19.77
CA ARG A 496 -16.78 -20.95 21.22
C ARG A 496 -16.46 -22.33 21.81
N SER A 497 -16.92 -23.41 21.17
CA SER A 497 -16.82 -24.78 21.70
C SER A 497 -15.55 -25.51 21.25
N PHE A 498 -15.04 -25.24 20.05
CA PHE A 498 -13.84 -25.91 19.58
C PHE A 498 -12.60 -25.51 20.36
N ASP A 499 -12.50 -24.24 20.75
CA ASP A 499 -11.36 -23.75 21.53
C ASP A 499 -11.35 -24.36 22.94
N ASP A 500 -12.49 -24.38 23.62
CA ASP A 500 -12.57 -24.90 24.98
C ASP A 500 -12.28 -26.41 24.98
N VAL A 501 -12.89 -27.17 24.04
CA VAL A 501 -12.65 -28.61 23.89
C VAL A 501 -11.22 -28.92 23.45
N GLN A 502 -10.69 -28.14 22.52
CA GLN A 502 -9.31 -28.32 22.03
C GLN A 502 -8.31 -28.00 23.15
N GLN A 503 -8.52 -26.92 23.90
CA GLN A 503 -7.68 -26.54 25.04
C GLN A 503 -7.75 -27.58 26.14
N GLU A 504 -8.94 -28.06 26.45
CA GLU A 504 -9.14 -29.16 27.41
C GLU A 504 -8.40 -30.44 26.96
N GLN A 505 -8.48 -30.82 25.69
CA GLN A 505 -7.76 -31.98 25.15
C GLN A 505 -6.22 -31.77 25.16
N MET A 506 -5.73 -30.58 24.84
CA MET A 506 -4.31 -30.25 24.92
C MET A 506 -3.80 -30.39 26.36
N VAL A 507 -4.51 -29.81 27.31
CA VAL A 507 -4.19 -29.92 28.75
C VAL A 507 -4.24 -31.37 29.24
N GLN A 508 -5.27 -32.14 28.88
CA GLN A 508 -5.36 -33.56 29.25
C GLN A 508 -4.22 -34.39 28.64
N THR A 509 -3.90 -34.17 27.37
CA THR A 509 -2.79 -34.86 26.69
C THR A 509 -1.46 -34.54 27.37
N TYR A 510 -1.23 -33.27 27.72
CA TYR A 510 -0.04 -32.83 28.42
C TYR A 510 0.06 -33.48 29.81
N VAL A 511 -1.03 -33.47 30.60
CA VAL A 511 -1.09 -34.10 31.94
C VAL A 511 -0.85 -35.60 31.83
N ARG A 512 -1.41 -36.30 30.84
CA ARG A 512 -1.14 -37.74 30.63
C ARG A 512 0.32 -38.03 30.32
N SER A 513 1.00 -37.13 29.58
CA SER A 513 2.39 -37.31 29.18
C SER A 513 3.39 -36.88 30.26
N HIS A 514 3.07 -35.85 31.04
CA HIS A 514 3.98 -35.20 32.00
C HIS A 514 3.56 -35.31 33.46
N GLY A 515 2.42 -35.94 33.73
CA GLY A 515 1.91 -36.22 35.08
C GLY A 515 1.19 -35.03 35.74
N SER A 516 1.55 -33.81 35.44
CA SER A 516 0.91 -32.60 36.00
C SER A 516 1.10 -31.37 35.11
N ILE A 517 0.25 -30.35 35.32
CA ILE A 517 0.38 -29.07 34.63
C ILE A 517 0.17 -27.91 35.63
N THR A 518 0.98 -26.85 35.50
CA THR A 518 0.79 -25.60 36.25
C THR A 518 -0.02 -24.61 35.42
N ARG A 519 -0.53 -23.55 36.09
CA ARG A 519 -1.26 -22.47 35.41
C ARG A 519 -0.41 -21.80 34.32
N ARG A 520 0.92 -21.64 34.54
CA ARG A 520 1.84 -21.04 33.57
C ARG A 520 2.00 -21.95 32.36
N GLU A 521 2.26 -23.23 32.59
CA GLU A 521 2.40 -24.21 31.49
C GLU A 521 1.12 -24.33 30.67
N ALA A 522 -0.07 -24.28 31.30
CA ALA A 522 -1.35 -24.27 30.60
C ALA A 522 -1.55 -22.99 29.78
N ALA A 523 -1.11 -21.83 30.29
CA ALA A 523 -1.14 -20.57 29.53
C ALA A 523 -0.22 -20.63 28.30
N ASP A 524 1.00 -21.12 28.48
CA ASP A 524 1.98 -21.28 27.40
C ASP A 524 1.52 -22.34 26.37
N LEU A 525 1.02 -23.49 26.83
CA LEU A 525 0.54 -24.60 26.00
C LEU A 525 -0.65 -24.20 25.12
N CYS A 526 -1.62 -23.51 25.69
CA CYS A 526 -2.85 -23.12 24.99
C CYS A 526 -2.75 -21.72 24.34
N SER A 527 -1.61 -21.04 24.46
CA SER A 527 -1.40 -19.66 23.97
C SER A 527 -2.47 -18.68 24.49
N ILE A 528 -2.84 -18.79 25.76
CA ILE A 528 -3.85 -17.97 26.43
C ILE A 528 -3.24 -17.19 27.60
N THR A 529 -3.97 -16.18 28.11
CA THR A 529 -3.50 -15.42 29.28
C THR A 529 -3.52 -16.28 30.56
N SER A 530 -2.71 -15.89 31.54
CA SER A 530 -2.65 -16.59 32.82
C SER A 530 -4.01 -16.61 33.55
N GLU A 531 -4.87 -15.61 33.34
CA GLU A 531 -6.21 -15.58 33.95
C GLU A 531 -7.20 -16.50 33.22
N GLU A 532 -7.10 -16.57 31.86
CA GLU A 532 -7.85 -17.54 31.06
C GLU A 532 -7.44 -18.98 31.37
N ALA A 533 -6.14 -19.25 31.51
CA ALA A 533 -5.63 -20.56 31.92
C ALA A 533 -6.13 -20.97 33.32
N LYS A 534 -6.25 -20.01 34.24
CA LYS A 534 -6.86 -20.26 35.55
C LYS A 534 -8.33 -20.62 35.42
N GLY A 535 -9.08 -19.92 34.57
CA GLY A 535 -10.48 -20.21 34.25
C GLY A 535 -10.65 -21.60 33.64
N LEU A 536 -9.83 -21.95 32.65
CA LEU A 536 -9.81 -23.25 31.99
C LEU A 536 -9.53 -24.39 32.98
N LEU A 537 -8.45 -24.31 33.73
CA LEU A 537 -8.06 -25.34 34.68
C LEU A 537 -9.10 -25.52 35.80
N ARG A 538 -9.74 -24.43 36.23
CA ARG A 538 -10.85 -24.49 37.21
C ARG A 538 -12.08 -25.17 36.61
N SER A 539 -12.46 -24.81 35.37
CA SER A 539 -13.57 -25.46 34.67
C SER A 539 -13.32 -26.95 34.47
N MET A 540 -12.09 -27.35 34.08
CA MET A 540 -11.71 -28.75 33.93
C MET A 540 -11.76 -29.52 35.25
N ARG A 541 -11.35 -28.90 36.36
CA ARG A 541 -11.48 -29.47 37.68
C ARG A 541 -12.97 -29.63 38.07
N ASP A 542 -13.77 -28.59 37.86
CA ASP A 542 -15.19 -28.61 38.21
C ASP A 542 -15.99 -29.64 37.37
N LYS A 543 -15.47 -29.97 36.16
CA LYS A 543 -15.94 -31.08 35.29
C LYS A 543 -15.38 -32.46 35.68
N GLY A 544 -14.52 -32.55 36.69
CA GLY A 544 -13.88 -33.82 37.10
C GLY A 544 -12.80 -34.34 36.11
N LEU A 545 -12.31 -33.50 35.22
CA LEU A 545 -11.28 -33.87 34.24
C LEU A 545 -9.86 -33.73 34.80
N LEU A 546 -9.68 -32.98 35.88
CA LEU A 546 -8.41 -32.73 36.57
C LEU A 546 -8.65 -32.64 38.08
N ASP A 547 -7.66 -33.06 38.87
CA ASP A 547 -7.56 -32.80 40.32
C ASP A 547 -6.47 -31.77 40.60
N MET A 548 -6.65 -30.93 41.61
CA MET A 548 -5.69 -29.95 42.04
C MET A 548 -4.87 -30.44 43.23
N VAL A 549 -3.55 -30.42 43.14
CA VAL A 549 -2.63 -30.79 44.22
C VAL A 549 -1.75 -29.60 44.58
N GLY A 550 -1.63 -29.30 45.87
CA GLY A 550 -0.87 -28.19 46.41
C GLY A 550 -1.65 -26.88 46.50
N GLU A 551 -1.09 -25.88 47.19
CA GLU A 551 -1.71 -24.58 47.43
C GLU A 551 -0.86 -23.40 46.92
N ARG A 552 -1.51 -22.29 46.63
CA ARG A 552 -0.91 -21.01 46.21
C ARG A 552 0.02 -21.13 44.99
N ARG A 553 1.29 -20.67 45.07
CA ARG A 553 2.28 -20.67 43.97
C ARG A 553 2.75 -22.07 43.55
N GLY A 554 2.50 -23.11 44.38
CA GLY A 554 2.87 -24.50 44.10
C GLY A 554 1.72 -25.35 43.57
N ALA A 555 0.54 -24.81 43.30
CA ALA A 555 -0.61 -25.57 42.82
C ALA A 555 -0.35 -26.15 41.43
N ARG A 556 -0.56 -27.47 41.32
CA ARG A 556 -0.48 -28.24 40.06
C ARG A 556 -1.78 -28.99 39.84
N TYR A 557 -2.11 -29.22 38.60
CA TYR A 557 -3.28 -30.01 38.20
C TYR A 557 -2.80 -31.35 37.62
N ILE A 558 -3.42 -32.42 38.10
CA ILE A 558 -3.09 -33.81 37.71
C ILE A 558 -4.32 -34.48 37.09
N GLY A 559 -4.15 -35.62 36.45
CA GLY A 559 -5.29 -36.42 35.98
C GLY A 559 -6.18 -36.86 37.16
N PRO A 560 -7.49 -37.09 36.91
CA PRO A 560 -8.42 -37.50 37.96
C PRO A 560 -7.95 -38.78 38.63
N SER A 561 -7.91 -38.78 39.97
CA SER A 561 -7.63 -39.97 40.73
C SER A 561 -8.80 -40.96 40.51
N THR A 562 -8.56 -42.04 39.78
CA THR A 562 -9.47 -43.19 39.71
C THR A 562 -9.61 -43.70 41.12
N SER A 563 -10.75 -43.42 41.77
CA SER A 563 -11.16 -44.15 42.95
C SER A 563 -11.45 -45.60 42.52
N GLU A 564 -10.56 -46.53 42.91
CA GLU A 564 -10.87 -47.93 42.92
C GLU A 564 -12.06 -48.23 43.85
#